data_724243164ac6d63a3aa5cc59eb61126e
#
_entry.id   724243164ac6d63a3aa5cc59eb61126e
#
_cell.length_a   1.000
_cell.length_b   1.000
_cell.length_c   1.000
_cell.angle_alpha   90.00
_cell.angle_beta   90.00
_cell.angle_gamma   90.00
#
_symmetry.space_group_name_H-M   'P 1'
#
loop_
_entity.id
_entity.type
_entity.pdbx_description
1 polymer ?
#
loop_
_entity_poly.entity_id
_entity_poly.type
_entity_poly.pdbx_seq_one_letter_code
_entity_poly.pdbx_strand_id
1 'polypeptide(L)'
;MTLGVFHQVYTKPKATEEAIKSFRQFHPDTPYVLICDGGKSFHRIAKRYDCLYVHEEDNLGYRDHTHASGIYGMTKEEVLEWLRRFRLACTLCNTDHILMMEDDILIRGEIHVPEEWEFAGQAKPGNLLQEEFMTYLTEKYGVEWNVNYYGTGGGSIFNAKTFLENYERVIKIFDEEFDYIKENLCGNLGWVDVWMPMYYFLSGKQYRHNNLLTETTSNPIWTISKEPIVHQYKVHYE
;
A
#
# COMPACT_ATOMS: atom_id res chain seq x y z
N MET A 1 20.87 0.19 -2.35
CA MET A 1 19.50 0.65 -2.04
C MET A 1 18.87 -0.28 -1.03
N THR A 2 18.17 0.22 -0.04
CA THR A 2 17.62 -0.56 1.06
C THR A 2 16.09 -0.64 0.96
N LEU A 3 15.54 -1.82 1.27
CA LEU A 3 14.11 -2.11 1.28
C LEU A 3 13.64 -2.31 2.72
N GLY A 4 12.48 -1.77 3.07
CA GLY A 4 11.74 -2.08 4.29
C GLY A 4 10.36 -2.62 3.95
N VAL A 5 9.64 -3.10 4.94
CA VAL A 5 8.29 -3.65 4.75
C VAL A 5 7.30 -2.98 5.70
N PHE A 6 6.16 -2.59 5.16
CA PHE A 6 4.93 -2.26 5.88
C PHE A 6 3.89 -3.35 5.64
N HIS A 7 3.40 -3.97 6.71
CA HIS A 7 2.38 -5.00 6.65
C HIS A 7 1.32 -4.73 7.73
N GLN A 8 0.15 -4.30 7.31
CA GLN A 8 -1.00 -4.11 8.20
C GLN A 8 -1.83 -5.39 8.22
N VAL A 9 -2.15 -5.89 9.43
CA VAL A 9 -2.81 -7.19 9.64
C VAL A 9 -3.96 -7.08 10.62
N TYR A 10 -4.95 -7.97 10.51
CA TYR A 10 -6.15 -7.91 11.35
C TYR A 10 -6.48 -9.25 12.06
N THR A 11 -6.93 -10.28 11.33
CA THR A 11 -7.49 -11.49 11.93
C THR A 11 -7.00 -12.81 11.35
N LYS A 12 -6.09 -12.79 10.35
CA LYS A 12 -5.66 -13.98 9.60
C LYS A 12 -4.21 -14.40 9.92
N PRO A 13 -3.90 -14.90 11.13
CA PRO A 13 -2.52 -15.14 11.55
C PRO A 13 -1.77 -16.18 10.69
N LYS A 14 -2.46 -17.18 10.14
CA LYS A 14 -1.83 -18.16 9.26
C LYS A 14 -1.40 -17.54 7.93
N ALA A 15 -2.26 -16.73 7.31
CA ALA A 15 -1.96 -16.04 6.07
C ALA A 15 -0.80 -15.06 6.27
N THR A 16 -0.87 -14.24 7.31
CA THR A 16 0.20 -13.33 7.72
C THR A 16 1.53 -14.07 7.91
N GLU A 17 1.52 -15.21 8.62
CA GLU A 17 2.73 -15.98 8.87
C GLU A 17 3.35 -16.52 7.57
N GLU A 18 2.56 -17.02 6.63
CA GLU A 18 3.05 -17.51 5.34
C GLU A 18 3.58 -16.35 4.46
N ALA A 19 2.92 -15.20 4.45
CA ALA A 19 3.42 -14.01 3.75
C ALA A 19 4.79 -13.58 4.29
N ILE A 20 4.94 -13.45 5.62
CA ILE A 20 6.22 -13.10 6.26
C ILE A 20 7.29 -14.15 5.97
N LYS A 21 6.97 -15.43 6.11
CA LYS A 21 7.89 -16.54 5.86
C LYS A 21 8.40 -16.55 4.43
N SER A 22 7.51 -16.31 3.44
CA SER A 22 7.91 -16.21 2.05
C SER A 22 8.89 -15.06 1.82
N PHE A 23 8.66 -13.91 2.45
CA PHE A 23 9.54 -12.75 2.37
C PHE A 23 10.90 -13.02 3.02
N ARG A 24 10.91 -13.57 4.25
CA ARG A 24 12.13 -13.87 5.02
C ARG A 24 13.04 -14.89 4.35
N GLN A 25 12.52 -15.72 3.47
CA GLN A 25 13.30 -16.68 2.69
C GLN A 25 14.33 -15.99 1.77
N PHE A 26 14.00 -14.82 1.23
CA PHE A 26 14.84 -14.06 0.29
C PHE A 26 15.43 -12.80 0.91
N HIS A 27 14.81 -12.28 1.97
CA HIS A 27 15.16 -11.02 2.64
C HIS A 27 15.23 -11.21 4.16
N PRO A 28 16.18 -12.01 4.68
CA PRO A 28 16.19 -12.41 6.10
C PRO A 28 16.39 -11.22 7.04
N ASP A 29 17.23 -10.25 6.67
CA ASP A 29 17.68 -9.13 7.52
C ASP A 29 16.95 -7.81 7.23
N THR A 30 15.99 -7.80 6.30
CA THR A 30 15.27 -6.59 5.91
C THR A 30 14.37 -6.09 7.05
N PRO A 31 14.39 -4.79 7.40
CA PRO A 31 13.45 -4.23 8.36
C PRO A 31 12.00 -4.50 7.98
N TYR A 32 11.23 -5.06 8.90
CA TYR A 32 9.85 -5.47 8.67
C TYR A 32 8.95 -4.93 9.79
N VAL A 33 8.05 -4.01 9.46
CA VAL A 33 7.08 -3.46 10.40
C VAL A 33 5.74 -4.15 10.20
N LEU A 34 5.28 -4.82 11.25
CA LEU A 34 3.99 -5.50 11.32
C LEU A 34 3.06 -4.69 12.22
N ILE A 35 2.01 -4.12 11.65
CA ILE A 35 1.02 -3.32 12.38
C ILE A 35 -0.28 -4.09 12.49
N CYS A 36 -0.70 -4.42 13.72
CA CYS A 36 -2.00 -4.99 13.97
C CYS A 36 -3.06 -3.88 14.00
N ASP A 37 -4.11 -4.05 13.20
CA ASP A 37 -5.19 -3.10 12.97
C ASP A 37 -6.42 -3.42 13.85
N GLY A 38 -6.27 -3.32 15.17
CA GLY A 38 -7.35 -3.54 16.15
C GLY A 38 -7.85 -4.98 16.25
N GLY A 39 -7.13 -5.93 15.64
CA GLY A 39 -7.55 -7.34 15.57
C GLY A 39 -6.86 -8.25 16.59
N LYS A 40 -6.57 -9.46 16.13
CA LYS A 40 -5.84 -10.44 16.94
C LYS A 40 -4.39 -10.02 17.14
N SER A 41 -3.82 -10.37 18.29
CA SER A 41 -2.40 -10.12 18.54
C SER A 41 -1.52 -11.03 17.66
N PHE A 42 -0.60 -10.40 16.93
CA PHE A 42 0.42 -11.06 16.11
C PHE A 42 1.81 -11.06 16.77
N HIS A 43 1.90 -10.66 18.02
CA HIS A 43 3.18 -10.52 18.74
C HIS A 43 4.06 -11.77 18.66
N ARG A 44 3.47 -13.00 18.75
CA ARG A 44 4.23 -14.26 18.67
C ARG A 44 4.83 -14.48 17.27
N ILE A 45 4.10 -14.11 16.22
CA ILE A 45 4.56 -14.21 14.83
C ILE A 45 5.66 -13.18 14.63
N ALA A 46 5.43 -11.92 15.00
CA ALA A 46 6.41 -10.85 14.90
C ALA A 46 7.74 -11.23 15.57
N LYS A 47 7.69 -11.75 16.80
CA LYS A 47 8.88 -12.21 17.54
C LYS A 47 9.61 -13.36 16.83
N ARG A 48 8.88 -14.31 16.25
CA ARG A 48 9.45 -15.48 15.55
C ARG A 48 10.23 -15.07 14.29
N TYR A 49 9.75 -14.06 13.57
CA TYR A 49 10.31 -13.63 12.30
C TYR A 49 11.07 -12.28 12.38
N ASP A 50 11.41 -11.85 13.59
CA ASP A 50 12.14 -10.59 13.83
C ASP A 50 11.49 -9.40 13.14
N CYS A 51 10.19 -9.20 13.40
CA CYS A 51 9.43 -8.05 12.92
C CYS A 51 9.28 -7.02 14.03
N LEU A 52 9.40 -5.75 13.68
CA LEU A 52 8.99 -4.65 14.55
C LEU A 52 7.47 -4.65 14.64
N TYR A 53 6.93 -4.83 15.84
CA TYR A 53 5.49 -5.03 16.05
C TYR A 53 4.84 -3.83 16.71
N VAL A 54 3.78 -3.35 16.09
CA VAL A 54 2.90 -2.31 16.63
C VAL A 54 1.48 -2.87 16.72
N HIS A 55 0.80 -2.64 17.84
CA HIS A 55 -0.60 -3.00 18.02
C HIS A 55 -1.40 -1.72 18.16
N GLU A 56 -2.21 -1.42 17.17
CA GLU A 56 -3.18 -0.34 17.19
C GLU A 56 -4.52 -0.87 17.72
N GLU A 57 -5.26 -0.06 18.46
CA GLU A 57 -6.55 -0.45 19.03
C GLU A 57 -7.69 -0.33 18.02
N ASP A 58 -7.59 0.65 17.12
CA ASP A 58 -8.62 0.95 16.12
C ASP A 58 -8.42 0.15 14.84
N ASN A 59 -9.52 -0.38 14.30
CA ASN A 59 -9.57 -0.99 12.98
C ASN A 59 -9.85 0.07 11.91
N LEU A 60 -8.93 0.19 10.95
CA LEU A 60 -9.05 1.10 9.82
C LEU A 60 -9.50 0.37 8.55
N GLY A 61 -10.79 0.32 8.30
CA GLY A 61 -11.30 -0.06 7.00
C GLY A 61 -11.37 -1.56 6.68
N TYR A 62 -10.91 -2.46 7.55
CA TYR A 62 -11.20 -3.90 7.44
C TYR A 62 -12.60 -4.22 7.99
N ARG A 63 -13.41 -3.20 8.20
CA ARG A 63 -14.82 -3.38 8.52
C ARG A 63 -15.46 -4.12 7.37
N ASP A 64 -16.06 -5.22 7.73
CA ASP A 64 -16.79 -6.17 6.93
C ASP A 64 -17.20 -5.64 5.55
N HIS A 65 -16.57 -6.15 4.50
CA HIS A 65 -16.88 -5.83 3.09
C HIS A 65 -18.30 -6.21 2.68
N THR A 66 -19.10 -6.70 3.60
CA THR A 66 -20.50 -7.07 3.41
C THR A 66 -21.48 -5.90 3.42
N HIS A 67 -21.02 -4.67 3.59
CA HIS A 67 -21.92 -3.53 3.55
C HIS A 67 -22.46 -3.30 2.14
N ALA A 68 -23.59 -3.93 1.89
CA ALA A 68 -24.47 -3.71 0.74
C ALA A 68 -24.99 -2.26 0.61
N SER A 69 -24.51 -1.33 1.40
CA SER A 69 -25.01 0.05 1.46
C SER A 69 -24.40 0.99 0.43
N GLY A 70 -23.47 0.54 -0.41
CA GLY A 70 -22.91 1.34 -1.52
C GLY A 70 -22.08 2.57 -1.10
N ILE A 71 -21.92 2.82 0.19
CA ILE A 71 -21.04 3.91 0.70
C ILE A 71 -19.70 3.28 1.07
N TYR A 72 -18.89 3.11 0.06
CA TYR A 72 -17.57 2.52 0.24
C TYR A 72 -16.52 3.60 0.34
N GLY A 73 -15.64 3.45 1.29
CA GLY A 73 -14.46 4.26 1.41
C GLY A 73 -14.18 4.67 2.84
N MET A 74 -12.91 4.88 3.08
CA MET A 74 -12.41 5.38 4.36
C MET A 74 -12.95 6.80 4.58
N THR A 75 -13.19 7.13 5.85
CA THR A 75 -13.39 8.52 6.28
C THR A 75 -12.08 9.29 6.19
N LYS A 76 -12.13 10.61 6.30
CA LYS A 76 -10.93 11.44 6.35
C LYS A 76 -10.00 11.02 7.48
N GLU A 77 -10.53 10.80 8.65
CA GLU A 77 -9.79 10.38 9.84
C GLU A 77 -9.11 9.02 9.63
N GLU A 78 -9.80 8.07 9.02
CA GLU A 78 -9.24 6.75 8.70
C GLU A 78 -8.10 6.82 7.69
N VAL A 79 -8.23 7.65 6.65
CA VAL A 79 -7.14 7.87 5.66
C VAL A 79 -5.94 8.52 6.32
N LEU A 80 -6.14 9.58 7.09
CA LEU A 80 -5.06 10.28 7.79
C LEU A 80 -4.37 9.38 8.80
N GLU A 81 -5.12 8.56 9.53
CA GLU A 81 -4.58 7.60 10.48
C GLU A 81 -3.80 6.48 9.76
N TRP A 82 -4.29 5.99 8.63
CA TRP A 82 -3.54 5.00 7.84
C TRP A 82 -2.21 5.57 7.34
N LEU A 83 -2.20 6.81 6.85
CA LEU A 83 -0.97 7.50 6.44
C LEU A 83 -0.01 7.73 7.61
N ARG A 84 -0.53 7.99 8.83
CA ARG A 84 0.28 8.05 10.06
C ARG A 84 0.98 6.72 10.34
N ARG A 85 0.26 5.60 10.19
CA ARG A 85 0.84 4.25 10.36
C ARG A 85 1.90 3.95 9.31
N PHE A 86 1.66 4.33 8.08
CA PHE A 86 2.65 4.18 7.01
C PHE A 86 3.89 5.05 7.27
N ARG A 87 3.71 6.30 7.75
CA ARG A 87 4.81 7.16 8.22
C ARG A 87 5.62 6.50 9.33
N LEU A 88 4.96 5.89 10.29
CA LEU A 88 5.62 5.16 11.38
C LEU A 88 6.48 4.01 10.81
N ALA A 89 5.96 3.26 9.87
CA ALA A 89 6.71 2.18 9.22
C ALA A 89 7.92 2.71 8.46
N CYS A 90 7.79 3.78 7.68
CA CYS A 90 8.91 4.45 7.00
C CYS A 90 10.00 4.87 8.00
N THR A 91 9.59 5.44 9.13
CA THR A 91 10.52 5.90 10.18
C THR A 91 11.23 4.73 10.87
N LEU A 92 10.50 3.67 11.20
CA LEU A 92 11.05 2.49 11.89
C LEU A 92 11.96 1.66 10.99
N CYS A 93 11.61 1.50 9.70
CA CYS A 93 12.44 0.81 8.73
C CYS A 93 13.71 1.60 8.43
N ASN A 94 13.62 2.92 8.32
CA ASN A 94 14.73 3.80 7.94
C ASN A 94 15.45 3.32 6.68
N THR A 95 14.68 3.04 5.62
CA THR A 95 15.13 2.49 4.35
C THR A 95 14.77 3.41 3.19
N ASP A 96 15.34 3.18 2.01
CA ASP A 96 15.04 4.00 0.82
C ASP A 96 13.62 3.75 0.30
N HIS A 97 13.19 2.49 0.31
CA HIS A 97 11.87 2.07 -0.18
C HIS A 97 11.13 1.21 0.84
N ILE A 98 9.81 1.26 0.77
CA ILE A 98 8.88 0.40 1.52
C ILE A 98 8.06 -0.44 0.55
N LEU A 99 8.09 -1.76 0.75
CA LEU A 99 7.15 -2.70 0.16
C LEU A 99 5.89 -2.76 1.02
N MET A 100 4.73 -2.55 0.42
CA MET A 100 3.45 -2.79 1.05
C MET A 100 3.10 -4.28 0.94
N MET A 101 3.07 -4.97 2.08
CA MET A 101 2.67 -6.38 2.15
C MET A 101 1.22 -6.51 2.59
N GLU A 102 0.58 -7.54 2.09
CA GLU A 102 -0.76 -8.00 2.50
C GLU A 102 -0.75 -9.49 2.80
N ASP A 103 -1.80 -9.99 3.44
CA ASP A 103 -1.92 -11.41 3.83
C ASP A 103 -1.99 -12.39 2.64
N ASP A 104 -2.23 -11.88 1.43
CA ASP A 104 -2.30 -12.65 0.19
C ASP A 104 -1.13 -12.37 -0.77
N ILE A 105 -0.02 -11.87 -0.22
CA ILE A 105 1.24 -11.73 -0.95
C ILE A 105 2.13 -12.94 -0.73
N LEU A 106 2.69 -13.46 -1.82
CA LEU A 106 3.74 -14.47 -1.80
C LEU A 106 5.00 -13.92 -2.44
N ILE A 107 6.12 -13.95 -1.70
CA ILE A 107 7.45 -13.61 -2.24
C ILE A 107 8.15 -14.91 -2.64
N ARG A 108 8.68 -14.96 -3.85
CA ARG A 108 9.32 -16.14 -4.43
C ARG A 108 10.68 -15.88 -5.08
N GLY A 109 11.21 -14.69 -4.88
CA GLY A 109 12.53 -14.30 -5.37
C GLY A 109 13.02 -13.03 -4.69
N GLU A 110 14.27 -12.69 -4.96
CA GLU A 110 14.86 -11.44 -4.50
C GLU A 110 14.18 -10.23 -5.18
N ILE A 111 13.93 -9.19 -4.41
CA ILE A 111 13.32 -7.94 -4.88
C ILE A 111 14.41 -6.89 -5.00
N HIS A 112 14.71 -6.51 -6.23
CA HIS A 112 15.66 -5.46 -6.55
C HIS A 112 14.91 -4.24 -7.09
N VAL A 113 14.71 -3.25 -6.22
CA VAL A 113 13.96 -2.03 -6.56
C VAL A 113 14.83 -1.09 -7.36
N PRO A 114 14.42 -0.61 -8.55
CA PRO A 114 15.13 0.44 -9.27
C PRO A 114 15.22 1.74 -8.45
N GLU A 115 16.37 2.40 -8.47
CA GLU A 115 16.64 3.58 -7.63
C GLU A 115 15.72 4.75 -7.97
N GLU A 116 15.35 4.87 -9.24
CA GLU A 116 14.51 5.94 -9.76
C GLU A 116 13.01 5.76 -9.44
N TRP A 117 12.61 4.67 -8.79
CA TRP A 117 11.20 4.47 -8.45
C TRP A 117 10.79 5.32 -7.28
N GLU A 118 9.85 6.23 -7.53
CA GLU A 118 9.20 7.03 -6.48
C GLU A 118 8.01 6.28 -5.88
N PHE A 119 7.15 5.76 -6.75
CA PHE A 119 6.14 4.77 -6.38
C PHE A 119 5.78 3.90 -7.57
N ALA A 120 5.56 2.64 -7.30
CA ALA A 120 5.24 1.66 -8.31
C ALA A 120 4.17 0.68 -7.82
N GLY A 121 3.19 0.42 -8.67
CA GLY A 121 2.09 -0.50 -8.41
C GLY A 121 1.53 -1.08 -9.69
N GLN A 122 0.43 -1.81 -9.61
CA GLN A 122 -0.31 -2.25 -10.78
C GLN A 122 -1.60 -1.43 -10.89
N ALA A 123 -1.65 -0.53 -11.87
CA ALA A 123 -2.86 0.20 -12.19
C ALA A 123 -3.90 -0.75 -12.78
N LYS A 124 -5.13 -0.68 -12.28
CA LYS A 124 -6.25 -1.47 -12.78
C LYS A 124 -6.95 -0.73 -13.92
N PRO A 125 -7.32 -1.43 -15.01
CA PRO A 125 -8.19 -0.86 -16.04
C PRO A 125 -9.48 -0.32 -15.39
N GLY A 126 -9.83 0.93 -15.67
CA GLY A 126 -10.99 1.60 -15.09
C GLY A 126 -10.69 2.56 -13.94
N ASN A 127 -9.52 2.52 -13.36
CA ASN A 127 -9.07 3.55 -12.40
C ASN A 127 -8.50 4.75 -13.17
N LEU A 128 -9.37 5.48 -13.85
CA LEU A 128 -8.99 6.67 -14.63
C LEU A 128 -9.32 7.94 -13.83
N LEU A 129 -8.38 8.87 -13.82
CA LEU A 129 -8.61 10.22 -13.32
C LEU A 129 -9.25 11.07 -14.42
N GLN A 130 -10.22 11.87 -14.04
CA GLN A 130 -10.87 12.80 -14.96
C GLN A 130 -9.96 13.99 -15.26
N GLU A 131 -9.98 14.47 -16.51
CA GLU A 131 -9.13 15.57 -16.94
C GLU A 131 -9.37 16.85 -16.14
N GLU A 132 -10.62 17.17 -15.85
CA GLU A 132 -11.01 18.34 -15.07
C GLU A 132 -10.46 18.28 -13.63
N PHE A 133 -10.48 17.09 -13.01
CA PHE A 133 -9.91 16.85 -11.69
C PHE A 133 -8.39 17.02 -11.69
N MET A 134 -7.71 16.44 -12.68
CA MET A 134 -6.27 16.58 -12.84
C MET A 134 -5.87 18.04 -13.07
N THR A 135 -6.60 18.76 -13.93
CA THR A 135 -6.38 20.19 -14.21
C THR A 135 -6.53 21.03 -12.94
N TYR A 136 -7.60 20.82 -12.19
CA TYR A 136 -7.82 21.55 -10.93
C TYR A 136 -6.64 21.38 -9.96
N LEU A 137 -6.18 20.14 -9.72
CA LEU A 137 -5.06 19.89 -8.80
C LEU A 137 -3.73 20.45 -9.35
N THR A 138 -3.53 20.37 -10.67
CA THR A 138 -2.36 20.96 -11.34
C THR A 138 -2.30 22.47 -11.13
N GLU A 139 -3.40 23.17 -11.40
CA GLU A 139 -3.48 24.64 -11.25
C GLU A 139 -3.33 25.08 -9.80
N LYS A 140 -3.94 24.33 -8.88
CA LYS A 140 -3.96 24.71 -7.46
C LYS A 140 -2.67 24.39 -6.73
N TYR A 141 -2.06 23.26 -7.03
CA TYR A 141 -0.92 22.71 -6.26
C TYR A 141 0.38 22.56 -7.07
N GLY A 142 0.34 22.90 -8.36
CA GLY A 142 1.53 22.84 -9.23
C GLY A 142 2.03 21.43 -9.48
N VAL A 143 1.14 20.43 -9.50
CA VAL A 143 1.50 19.02 -9.71
C VAL A 143 1.42 18.65 -11.20
N GLU A 144 2.37 17.86 -11.67
CA GLU A 144 2.38 17.33 -13.04
C GLU A 144 2.04 15.85 -13.03
N TRP A 145 1.25 15.39 -14.00
CA TRP A 145 0.80 14.03 -14.14
C TRP A 145 1.48 13.37 -15.34
N ASN A 146 2.05 12.20 -15.15
CA ASN A 146 2.60 11.39 -16.25
C ASN A 146 1.59 10.39 -16.81
N VAL A 147 0.52 10.12 -16.07
CA VAL A 147 -0.53 9.17 -16.42
C VAL A 147 -1.87 9.66 -15.88
N ASN A 148 -2.95 9.25 -16.51
CA ASN A 148 -4.31 9.52 -16.04
C ASN A 148 -4.96 8.29 -15.36
N TYR A 149 -4.20 7.26 -15.08
CA TYR A 149 -4.64 6.07 -14.35
C TYR A 149 -3.80 5.87 -13.11
N TYR A 150 -4.32 5.14 -12.14
CA TYR A 150 -3.67 4.89 -10.88
C TYR A 150 -4.08 3.53 -10.30
N GLY A 151 -3.35 3.08 -9.32
CA GLY A 151 -3.63 1.90 -8.54
C GLY A 151 -2.38 1.43 -7.85
N THR A 152 -2.54 1.14 -6.60
CA THR A 152 -1.57 0.42 -5.79
C THR A 152 -2.32 -0.70 -5.08
N GLY A 153 -1.70 -1.36 -4.16
CA GLY A 153 -2.26 -2.46 -3.40
C GLY A 153 -1.12 -3.26 -2.83
N GLY A 154 -1.39 -4.44 -2.35
CA GLY A 154 -0.35 -5.36 -1.91
C GLY A 154 0.70 -5.59 -3.00
N GLY A 155 1.97 -5.58 -2.61
CA GLY A 155 3.11 -5.68 -3.52
C GLY A 155 3.58 -4.36 -4.13
N SER A 156 2.90 -3.25 -3.87
CA SER A 156 3.35 -1.91 -4.30
C SER A 156 4.58 -1.45 -3.52
N ILE A 157 5.41 -0.65 -4.17
CA ILE A 157 6.67 -0.15 -3.64
C ILE A 157 6.67 1.38 -3.64
N PHE A 158 7.12 1.97 -2.56
CA PHE A 158 7.06 3.40 -2.29
C PHE A 158 8.39 3.94 -1.79
N ASN A 159 8.85 5.07 -2.32
CA ASN A 159 10.04 5.76 -1.82
C ASN A 159 9.74 6.39 -0.45
N ALA A 160 10.41 5.87 0.60
CA ALA A 160 10.17 6.29 1.98
C ALA A 160 10.60 7.74 2.25
N LYS A 161 11.71 8.17 1.65
CA LYS A 161 12.23 9.52 1.81
C LYS A 161 11.26 10.55 1.23
N THR A 162 10.79 10.33 0.01
CA THR A 162 9.77 11.17 -0.62
C THR A 162 8.51 11.27 0.23
N PHE A 163 8.06 10.14 0.80
CA PHE A 163 6.91 10.13 1.69
C PHE A 163 7.15 11.00 2.93
N LEU A 164 8.26 10.79 3.63
CA LEU A 164 8.56 11.54 4.85
C LEU A 164 8.74 13.05 4.61
N GLU A 165 9.42 13.43 3.54
CA GLU A 165 9.69 14.84 3.20
C GLU A 165 8.42 15.63 2.84
N ASN A 166 7.41 14.98 2.27
CA ASN A 166 6.18 15.63 1.84
C ASN A 166 5.02 15.47 2.83
N TYR A 167 5.21 14.75 3.93
CA TYR A 167 4.12 14.33 4.82
C TYR A 167 3.24 15.50 5.26
N GLU A 168 3.80 16.51 5.91
CA GLU A 168 3.02 17.62 6.46
C GLU A 168 2.26 18.40 5.37
N ARG A 169 2.90 18.58 4.20
CA ARG A 169 2.28 19.29 3.07
C ARG A 169 1.10 18.51 2.49
N VAL A 170 1.28 17.22 2.24
CA VAL A 170 0.22 16.42 1.60
C VAL A 170 -0.92 16.14 2.56
N ILE A 171 -0.64 15.91 3.84
CA ILE A 171 -1.68 15.76 4.87
C ILE A 171 -2.55 17.01 4.94
N LYS A 172 -1.96 18.20 4.87
CA LYS A 172 -2.72 19.46 4.84
C LYS A 172 -3.61 19.54 3.59
N ILE A 173 -3.11 19.14 2.41
CA ILE A 173 -3.93 19.09 1.19
C ILE A 173 -5.08 18.09 1.34
N PHE A 174 -4.82 16.91 1.89
CA PHE A 174 -5.89 15.93 2.14
C PHE A 174 -6.92 16.43 3.15
N ASP A 175 -6.51 17.15 4.18
CA ASP A 175 -7.45 17.75 5.13
C ASP A 175 -8.36 18.81 4.48
N GLU A 176 -7.81 19.64 3.61
CA GLU A 176 -8.51 20.71 2.91
C GLU A 176 -9.39 20.21 1.76
N GLU A 177 -8.93 19.20 1.00
CA GLU A 177 -9.54 18.75 -0.26
C GLU A 177 -10.18 17.36 -0.19
N PHE A 178 -10.31 16.79 0.99
CA PHE A 178 -10.69 15.38 1.16
C PHE A 178 -11.94 15.01 0.37
N ASP A 179 -13.03 15.75 0.55
CA ASP A 179 -14.31 15.44 -0.09
C ASP A 179 -14.22 15.58 -1.61
N TYR A 180 -13.56 16.63 -2.10
CA TYR A 180 -13.37 16.83 -3.53
C TYR A 180 -12.51 15.73 -4.17
N ILE A 181 -11.42 15.33 -3.53
CA ILE A 181 -10.59 14.22 -4.00
C ILE A 181 -11.40 12.93 -4.00
N LYS A 182 -12.11 12.63 -2.91
CA LYS A 182 -12.92 11.41 -2.75
C LYS A 182 -14.02 11.30 -3.81
N GLU A 183 -14.70 12.39 -4.12
CA GLU A 183 -15.76 12.44 -5.14
C GLU A 183 -15.23 12.18 -6.56
N ASN A 184 -13.97 12.55 -6.82
CA ASN A 184 -13.33 12.41 -8.14
C ASN A 184 -12.47 11.15 -8.29
N LEU A 185 -12.27 10.37 -7.22
CA LEU A 185 -11.64 9.07 -7.31
C LEU A 185 -12.62 8.04 -7.91
N CYS A 186 -12.20 7.33 -8.94
CA CYS A 186 -13.04 6.37 -9.65
C CYS A 186 -13.63 5.31 -8.71
N GLY A 187 -14.92 5.05 -8.89
CA GLY A 187 -15.63 3.96 -8.25
C GLY A 187 -15.95 4.17 -6.78
N ASN A 188 -15.82 5.40 -6.23
CA ASN A 188 -15.99 5.69 -4.80
C ASN A 188 -15.20 4.74 -3.87
N LEU A 189 -14.16 4.12 -4.39
CA LEU A 189 -13.30 3.18 -3.69
C LEU A 189 -12.31 3.98 -2.85
N GLY A 190 -12.75 4.50 -1.74
CA GLY A 190 -11.90 5.22 -0.78
C GLY A 190 -10.91 4.32 -0.04
N TRP A 191 -10.28 3.37 -0.75
CA TRP A 191 -9.28 2.47 -0.22
C TRP A 191 -7.90 3.09 -0.25
N VAL A 192 -7.01 2.61 0.59
CA VAL A 192 -5.58 2.98 0.58
C VAL A 192 -4.93 2.86 -0.79
N ASP A 193 -5.41 1.93 -1.62
CA ASP A 193 -4.96 1.68 -2.99
C ASP A 193 -5.09 2.90 -3.91
N VAL A 194 -5.97 3.82 -3.58
CA VAL A 194 -6.18 5.05 -4.36
C VAL A 194 -5.60 6.29 -3.65
N TRP A 195 -5.61 6.32 -2.32
CA TRP A 195 -5.05 7.43 -1.55
C TRP A 195 -3.52 7.49 -1.61
N MET A 196 -2.84 6.34 -1.66
CA MET A 196 -1.38 6.31 -1.80
C MET A 196 -0.88 6.85 -3.14
N PRO A 197 -1.42 6.48 -4.33
CA PRO A 197 -1.09 7.16 -5.57
C PRO A 197 -1.32 8.66 -5.50
N MET A 198 -2.46 9.12 -4.96
CA MET A 198 -2.77 10.54 -4.79
C MET A 198 -1.74 11.25 -3.93
N TYR A 199 -1.28 10.61 -2.85
CA TYR A 199 -0.21 11.14 -2.02
C TYR A 199 1.05 11.45 -2.85
N TYR A 200 1.51 10.51 -3.67
CA TYR A 200 2.71 10.66 -4.48
C TYR A 200 2.52 11.64 -5.63
N PHE A 201 1.38 11.66 -6.27
CA PHE A 201 1.05 12.69 -7.27
C PHE A 201 1.08 14.10 -6.66
N LEU A 202 0.43 14.31 -5.53
CA LEU A 202 0.48 15.58 -4.80
C LEU A 202 1.88 15.92 -4.29
N SER A 203 2.76 14.93 -4.16
CA SER A 203 4.20 15.14 -3.91
C SER A 203 5.00 15.51 -5.17
N GLY A 204 4.33 15.63 -6.34
CA GLY A 204 4.98 15.93 -7.63
C GLY A 204 5.77 14.74 -8.18
N LYS A 205 5.36 13.51 -7.85
CA LYS A 205 6.07 12.29 -8.23
C LYS A 205 5.33 11.49 -9.30
N GLN A 206 6.10 10.78 -10.10
CA GLN A 206 5.62 10.06 -11.26
C GLN A 206 5.34 8.59 -10.94
N TYR A 207 4.20 8.10 -11.40
CA TYR A 207 3.84 6.68 -11.30
C TYR A 207 4.72 5.79 -12.18
N ARG A 208 5.04 4.59 -11.68
CA ARG A 208 5.70 3.54 -12.43
C ARG A 208 4.88 2.24 -12.39
N HIS A 209 4.84 1.54 -13.50
CA HIS A 209 4.30 0.19 -13.50
C HIS A 209 5.28 -0.75 -12.76
N ASN A 210 4.77 -1.48 -11.78
CA ASN A 210 5.57 -2.43 -11.01
C ASN A 210 5.73 -3.74 -11.80
N ASN A 211 6.85 -3.87 -12.49
CA ASN A 211 7.20 -5.08 -13.25
C ASN A 211 7.79 -6.21 -12.38
N LEU A 212 7.92 -5.99 -11.06
CA LEU A 212 8.32 -7.02 -10.09
C LEU A 212 7.10 -7.77 -9.51
N LEU A 213 5.89 -7.30 -9.83
CA LEU A 213 4.63 -7.77 -9.28
C LEU A 213 3.78 -8.45 -10.36
N THR A 214 3.23 -9.62 -10.04
CA THR A 214 2.15 -10.25 -10.81
C THR A 214 0.91 -10.40 -9.94
N GLU A 215 -0.28 -10.15 -10.51
CA GLU A 215 -1.56 -10.43 -9.86
C GLU A 215 -2.13 -11.76 -10.36
N THR A 216 -2.64 -12.57 -9.43
CA THR A 216 -3.35 -13.79 -9.77
C THR A 216 -4.84 -13.63 -9.51
N THR A 217 -5.61 -13.56 -10.56
CA THR A 217 -7.08 -13.63 -10.45
C THR A 217 -7.52 -15.08 -10.71
N SER A 218 -7.81 -15.85 -9.69
CA SER A 218 -8.48 -17.16 -9.75
C SER A 218 -7.84 -18.33 -10.52
N ASN A 219 -6.81 -18.12 -11.33
CA ASN A 219 -6.03 -19.20 -11.97
C ASN A 219 -4.54 -19.05 -11.66
N PRO A 220 -3.79 -20.14 -11.49
CA PRO A 220 -2.39 -20.07 -11.04
C PRO A 220 -1.45 -19.57 -12.14
N ILE A 221 -1.69 -18.37 -12.69
CA ILE A 221 -0.75 -17.66 -13.57
C ILE A 221 0.62 -17.52 -12.89
N TRP A 222 0.62 -17.46 -11.55
CA TRP A 222 1.83 -17.45 -10.74
C TRP A 222 2.78 -18.63 -11.01
N THR A 223 2.29 -19.75 -11.53
CA THR A 223 3.13 -20.90 -11.88
C THR A 223 4.01 -20.66 -13.11
N ILE A 224 3.60 -19.77 -13.99
CA ILE A 224 4.32 -19.43 -15.21
C ILE A 224 4.96 -18.04 -15.19
N SER A 225 4.51 -17.16 -14.30
CA SER A 225 5.08 -15.85 -14.07
C SER A 225 6.44 -15.94 -13.36
N LYS A 226 7.36 -15.04 -13.65
CA LYS A 226 8.72 -15.01 -13.09
C LYS A 226 8.96 -13.90 -12.07
N GLU A 227 7.99 -13.02 -11.90
CA GLU A 227 8.10 -11.88 -11.02
C GLU A 227 8.26 -12.35 -9.56
N PRO A 228 9.11 -11.68 -8.77
CA PRO A 228 9.39 -12.08 -7.40
C PRO A 228 8.21 -11.87 -6.44
N ILE A 229 7.26 -11.00 -6.76
CA ILE A 229 6.08 -10.67 -5.95
C ILE A 229 4.84 -11.22 -6.63
N VAL A 230 4.04 -12.00 -5.89
CA VAL A 230 2.75 -12.51 -6.35
C VAL A 230 1.67 -11.98 -5.41
N HIS A 231 0.72 -11.21 -5.95
CA HIS A 231 -0.42 -10.67 -5.21
C HIS A 231 -1.71 -11.42 -5.54
N GLN A 232 -2.67 -11.37 -4.61
CA GLN A 232 -3.92 -12.14 -4.64
C GLN A 232 -3.68 -13.66 -4.68
N TYR A 233 -2.58 -14.09 -4.08
CA TYR A 233 -2.31 -15.50 -3.85
C TYR A 233 -3.27 -16.00 -2.76
N LYS A 234 -4.48 -16.34 -3.18
CA LYS A 234 -5.53 -16.83 -2.27
C LYS A 234 -5.24 -18.28 -1.90
N VAL A 235 -4.45 -18.46 -0.89
CA VAL A 235 -4.39 -19.75 -0.20
C VAL A 235 -5.58 -19.81 0.75
N HIS A 236 -6.38 -20.84 0.64
CA HIS A 236 -7.45 -21.12 1.60
C HIS A 236 -6.79 -21.50 2.92
N TYR A 237 -6.59 -20.53 3.80
CA TYR A 237 -6.21 -20.76 5.19
C TYR A 237 -7.51 -20.91 6.00
N GLU A 238 -8.00 -22.14 6.14
CA GLU A 238 -9.02 -22.49 7.12
C GLU A 238 -8.43 -22.65 8.52
#